data_a7b7d8b7e85dd2bd36e0131e3ad0df4f
#
_entry.id   a7b7d8b7e85dd2bd36e0131e3ad0df4f
#
_cell.length_a   1.000
_cell.length_b   1.000
_cell.length_c   1.000
_cell.angle_alpha   90.00
_cell.angle_beta   90.00
_cell.angle_gamma   90.00
#
_symmetry.space_group_name_H-M   'P 1'
#
loop_
_entity.id
_entity.type
_entity.pdbx_description
1 polymer ?
#
loop_
_entity_poly.entity_id
_entity_poly.type
_entity_poly.pdbx_seq_one_letter_code
_entity_poly.pdbx_strand_id
1 'polypeptide(L)'
;MSKLPEIASLWIGDHLSWLEQLCLKSFADIGHHTTLYSYSHIDNLPDNIHQVSAEEIYPSEPMLRHVRTGSPAIHADMFRLNMLKKTNKIWVDADMYCYRPFDFKTKWVFGWEKPGLVCNAVLGLPKNSKALSMMMNFFEDEYAIGPWLRPWQQRELEIERDAGNPVHFTAQNWGFTGPTAVTHFLQKSGEIKHARKEQAFYPVAFKNRNRIILSKPNVEQDDLTEDTYGVHFWARRMKPRLEEKENNWPRVGSFMRGLLEKHGINPDDAPIPARKKTDEALLKGPEFCANLAIEGLRAKISVSSMSRKYLVDEQFINECVAKLVNAAPDIFRNVATNLEDKCD
;
A
#
# COMPACT_ATOMS: atom_id res chain seq x y z
N MET A 1 28.52 -18.04 -13.04
CA MET A 1 27.14 -17.94 -12.51
C MET A 1 26.41 -16.87 -13.29
N SER A 2 25.17 -17.09 -13.73
CA SER A 2 24.37 -16.05 -14.37
C SER A 2 24.07 -14.96 -13.35
N LYS A 3 24.18 -13.67 -13.78
CA LYS A 3 23.84 -12.52 -12.95
C LYS A 3 22.37 -12.62 -12.52
N LEU A 4 22.10 -12.52 -11.22
CA LEU A 4 20.72 -12.48 -10.72
C LEU A 4 20.00 -11.22 -11.22
N PRO A 5 18.66 -11.25 -11.36
CA PRO A 5 17.89 -10.06 -11.70
C PRO A 5 18.10 -8.93 -10.68
N GLU A 6 18.04 -7.69 -11.16
CA GLU A 6 18.10 -6.52 -10.31
C GLU A 6 16.74 -6.31 -9.61
N ILE A 7 16.80 -5.97 -8.33
CA ILE A 7 15.63 -5.73 -7.48
C ILE A 7 15.47 -4.23 -7.25
N ALA A 8 14.23 -3.78 -7.16
CA ALA A 8 13.91 -2.40 -6.84
C ALA A 8 12.76 -2.28 -5.85
N SER A 9 12.88 -1.33 -4.94
CA SER A 9 11.85 -0.93 -4.01
C SER A 9 11.76 0.59 -3.92
N LEU A 10 10.69 1.13 -3.33
CA LEU A 10 10.53 2.54 -3.03
C LEU A 10 10.35 2.73 -1.53
N TRP A 11 11.02 3.75 -0.99
CA TRP A 11 10.76 4.25 0.34
C TRP A 11 10.42 5.75 0.33
N ILE A 12 9.35 6.10 1.01
CA ILE A 12 8.92 7.50 1.18
C ILE A 12 9.11 7.86 2.65
N GLY A 13 10.20 8.55 2.92
CA GLY A 13 10.72 8.91 4.24
C GLY A 13 12.23 8.93 4.23
N ASP A 14 12.85 9.30 5.34
CA ASP A 14 14.28 9.48 5.53
C ASP A 14 14.94 8.38 6.40
N HIS A 15 14.14 7.50 6.96
CA HIS A 15 14.62 6.47 7.88
C HIS A 15 13.86 5.14 7.69
N LEU A 16 14.60 4.02 7.70
CA LEU A 16 14.05 2.67 7.64
C LEU A 16 13.93 2.10 9.06
N SER A 17 12.85 1.40 9.37
CA SER A 17 12.87 0.55 10.56
C SER A 17 13.63 -0.76 10.27
N TRP A 18 14.02 -1.45 11.32
CA TRP A 18 14.71 -2.73 11.21
C TRP A 18 13.99 -3.73 10.28
N LEU A 19 12.65 -3.63 10.15
CA LEU A 19 11.87 -4.53 9.32
C LEU A 19 12.17 -4.32 7.84
N GLU A 20 12.19 -3.07 7.37
CA GLU A 20 12.58 -2.74 6.00
C GLU A 20 14.06 -3.03 5.76
N GLN A 21 14.92 -2.73 6.73
CA GLN A 21 16.35 -3.06 6.62
C GLN A 21 16.54 -4.57 6.44
N LEU A 22 15.87 -5.40 7.24
CA LEU A 22 15.91 -6.86 7.12
C LEU A 22 15.48 -7.32 5.73
N CYS A 23 14.36 -6.82 5.23
CA CYS A 23 13.82 -7.22 3.95
C CYS A 23 14.73 -6.83 2.78
N LEU A 24 15.18 -5.58 2.72
CA LEU A 24 16.07 -5.10 1.67
C LEU A 24 17.43 -5.81 1.72
N LYS A 25 17.99 -5.96 2.92
CA LYS A 25 19.27 -6.65 3.12
C LYS A 25 19.22 -8.11 2.70
N SER A 26 18.08 -8.78 2.87
CA SER A 26 17.92 -10.18 2.46
C SER A 26 18.15 -10.41 0.96
N PHE A 27 17.76 -9.45 0.11
CA PHE A 27 18.03 -9.51 -1.33
C PHE A 27 19.51 -9.25 -1.64
N ALA A 28 20.13 -8.27 -0.98
CA ALA A 28 21.53 -7.95 -1.18
C ALA A 28 22.45 -9.08 -0.72
N ASP A 29 22.19 -9.65 0.46
CA ASP A 29 23.00 -10.74 1.03
C ASP A 29 22.94 -12.03 0.18
N ILE A 30 21.85 -12.26 -0.54
CA ILE A 30 21.72 -13.42 -1.42
C ILE A 30 22.32 -13.19 -2.83
N GLY A 31 22.79 -11.94 -3.10
CA GLY A 31 23.53 -11.57 -4.32
C GLY A 31 22.73 -10.82 -5.36
N HIS A 32 21.53 -10.34 -5.06
CA HIS A 32 20.82 -9.42 -5.94
C HIS A 32 21.39 -8.00 -5.85
N HIS A 33 21.56 -7.33 -6.98
CA HIS A 33 21.76 -5.89 -7.00
C HIS A 33 20.45 -5.23 -6.58
N THR A 34 20.43 -4.65 -5.37
CA THR A 34 19.24 -4.10 -4.75
C THR A 34 19.26 -2.57 -4.79
N THR A 35 18.27 -1.98 -5.42
CA THR A 35 18.10 -0.52 -5.53
C THR A 35 16.92 -0.09 -4.64
N LEU A 36 17.15 0.85 -3.75
CA LEU A 36 16.10 1.57 -3.04
C LEU A 36 15.94 2.95 -3.65
N TYR A 37 14.80 3.18 -4.28
CA TYR A 37 14.40 4.50 -4.72
C TYR A 37 13.85 5.29 -3.54
N SER A 38 14.19 6.58 -3.44
CA SER A 38 13.65 7.47 -2.41
C SER A 38 13.66 8.91 -2.88
N TYR A 39 12.76 9.74 -2.34
CA TYR A 39 12.70 11.18 -2.60
C TYR A 39 13.58 11.99 -1.65
N SER A 40 14.06 11.38 -0.57
CA SER A 40 14.96 11.97 0.41
C SER A 40 16.14 11.05 0.68
N HIS A 41 17.21 11.58 1.27
CA HIS A 41 18.32 10.76 1.74
C HIS A 41 17.83 9.80 2.86
N ILE A 42 18.34 8.58 2.87
CA ILE A 42 18.08 7.55 3.88
C ILE A 42 19.32 7.40 4.74
N ASP A 43 19.25 7.89 5.99
CA ASP A 43 20.40 7.95 6.88
C ASP A 43 20.92 6.59 7.34
N ASN A 44 20.03 5.59 7.41
CA ASN A 44 20.33 4.27 7.97
C ASN A 44 20.14 3.13 6.97
N LEU A 45 20.52 3.39 5.71
CA LEU A 45 20.47 2.37 4.66
C LEU A 45 21.52 1.29 4.94
N PRO A 46 21.13 -0.02 4.92
CA PRO A 46 22.10 -1.10 5.07
C PRO A 46 23.12 -1.13 3.93
N ASP A 47 24.32 -1.65 4.23
CA ASP A 47 25.36 -1.84 3.24
C ASP A 47 24.88 -2.68 2.05
N ASN A 48 25.50 -2.46 0.87
CA ASN A 48 25.19 -3.13 -0.39
C ASN A 48 23.78 -2.88 -0.96
N ILE A 49 23.07 -1.86 -0.47
CA ILE A 49 21.84 -1.35 -1.07
C ILE A 49 22.13 0.00 -1.72
N HIS A 50 21.73 0.14 -2.99
CA HIS A 50 22.02 1.33 -3.77
C HIS A 50 20.82 2.29 -3.71
N GLN A 51 21.02 3.45 -3.07
CA GLN A 51 20.02 4.51 -3.07
C GLN A 51 20.07 5.25 -4.41
N VAL A 52 18.89 5.49 -5.00
CA VAL A 52 18.72 6.26 -6.25
C VAL A 52 17.54 7.22 -6.06
N SER A 53 17.63 8.40 -6.68
CA SER A 53 16.53 9.36 -6.64
C SER A 53 15.27 8.78 -7.29
N ALA A 54 14.16 8.79 -6.56
CA ALA A 54 12.87 8.36 -7.07
C ALA A 54 12.32 9.32 -8.15
N GLU A 55 12.77 10.57 -8.17
CA GLU A 55 12.40 11.57 -9.19
C GLU A 55 12.78 11.13 -10.62
N GLU A 56 13.78 10.28 -10.78
CA GLU A 56 14.17 9.73 -12.09
C GLU A 56 13.08 8.81 -12.68
N ILE A 57 12.23 8.25 -11.81
CA ILE A 57 11.19 7.31 -12.19
C ILE A 57 9.82 7.99 -12.23
N TYR A 58 9.44 8.67 -11.16
CA TYR A 58 8.15 9.30 -11.02
C TYR A 58 8.25 10.50 -10.08
N PRO A 59 7.70 11.68 -10.43
CA PRO A 59 7.88 12.89 -9.64
C PRO A 59 7.17 12.78 -8.27
N SER A 60 7.76 13.41 -7.26
CA SER A 60 7.18 13.49 -5.91
C SER A 60 6.00 14.46 -5.83
N GLU A 61 5.90 15.43 -6.75
CA GLU A 61 4.86 16.46 -6.75
C GLU A 61 3.92 16.32 -7.97
N PRO A 62 2.62 16.17 -7.71
CA PRO A 62 1.98 16.04 -6.38
C PRO A 62 2.16 14.62 -5.80
N MET A 63 2.42 14.54 -4.49
CA MET A 63 2.46 13.25 -3.80
C MET A 63 1.05 12.68 -3.66
N LEU A 64 0.75 11.62 -4.42
CA LEU A 64 -0.55 10.97 -4.41
C LEU A 64 -0.80 10.24 -3.09
N ARG A 65 -1.76 10.71 -2.32
CA ARG A 65 -2.13 10.10 -1.03
C ARG A 65 -3.58 9.66 -1.06
N HIS A 66 -3.84 8.49 -0.49
CA HIS A 66 -5.21 8.02 -0.34
C HIS A 66 -5.97 8.95 0.62
N VAL A 67 -7.03 9.60 0.13
CA VAL A 67 -7.75 10.68 0.84
C VAL A 67 -8.14 10.27 2.26
N ARG A 68 -8.69 9.07 2.45
CA ARG A 68 -9.20 8.61 3.74
C ARG A 68 -8.11 8.19 4.75
N THR A 69 -6.92 7.78 4.28
CA THR A 69 -5.89 7.19 5.16
C THR A 69 -4.59 7.97 5.18
N GLY A 70 -4.43 9.00 4.33
CA GLY A 70 -3.18 9.74 4.16
C GLY A 70 -2.01 8.92 3.59
N SER A 71 -2.24 7.63 3.30
CA SER A 71 -1.19 6.71 2.87
C SER A 71 -0.68 7.04 1.46
N PRO A 72 0.63 7.06 1.21
CA PRO A 72 1.21 7.25 -0.11
C PRO A 72 1.22 5.95 -0.95
N ALA A 73 0.49 4.91 -0.57
CA ALA A 73 0.47 3.64 -1.29
C ALA A 73 0.05 3.78 -2.76
N ILE A 74 -0.86 4.70 -3.06
CA ILE A 74 -1.29 5.01 -4.44
C ILE A 74 -0.11 5.57 -5.24
N HIS A 75 0.68 6.46 -4.64
CA HIS A 75 1.89 6.99 -5.26
C HIS A 75 2.90 5.86 -5.55
N ALA A 76 3.08 4.95 -4.58
CA ALA A 76 3.93 3.77 -4.77
C ALA A 76 3.42 2.84 -5.89
N ASP A 77 2.10 2.71 -6.08
CA ASP A 77 1.53 1.95 -7.20
C ASP A 77 1.86 2.61 -8.55
N MET A 78 1.72 3.93 -8.67
CA MET A 78 2.10 4.67 -9.89
C MET A 78 3.60 4.63 -10.13
N PHE A 79 4.40 4.81 -9.09
CA PHE A 79 5.86 4.67 -9.16
C PHE A 79 6.26 3.29 -9.70
N ARG A 80 5.69 2.22 -9.16
CA ARG A 80 5.97 0.83 -9.55
C ARG A 80 5.73 0.59 -11.04
N LEU A 81 4.63 1.08 -11.60
CA LEU A 81 4.33 0.94 -13.02
C LEU A 81 5.35 1.69 -13.88
N ASN A 82 5.70 2.92 -13.52
CA ASN A 82 6.71 3.71 -14.20
C ASN A 82 8.10 3.08 -14.12
N MET A 83 8.47 2.54 -12.96
CA MET A 83 9.73 1.81 -12.77
C MET A 83 9.82 0.58 -13.69
N LEU A 84 8.76 -0.23 -13.76
CA LEU A 84 8.70 -1.38 -14.66
C LEU A 84 8.80 -0.98 -16.15
N LYS A 85 8.21 0.16 -16.53
CA LYS A 85 8.29 0.68 -17.90
C LYS A 85 9.69 1.19 -18.25
N LYS A 86 10.34 1.87 -17.31
CA LYS A 86 11.64 2.52 -17.53
C LYS A 86 12.83 1.56 -17.35
N THR A 87 12.69 0.55 -16.49
CA THR A 87 13.81 -0.34 -16.11
C THR A 87 13.54 -1.81 -16.49
N ASN A 88 14.50 -2.69 -16.20
CA ASN A 88 14.32 -4.15 -16.28
C ASN A 88 14.37 -4.79 -14.90
N LYS A 89 14.16 -4.01 -13.84
CA LYS A 89 14.22 -4.48 -12.45
C LYS A 89 12.91 -5.17 -12.07
N ILE A 90 12.99 -6.08 -11.09
CA ILE A 90 11.82 -6.66 -10.44
C ILE A 90 11.47 -5.76 -9.26
N TRP A 91 10.24 -5.33 -9.19
CA TRP A 91 9.69 -4.64 -8.02
C TRP A 91 9.50 -5.60 -6.86
N VAL A 92 9.87 -5.16 -5.66
CA VAL A 92 9.47 -5.77 -4.40
C VAL A 92 9.04 -4.69 -3.42
N ASP A 93 7.98 -4.95 -2.64
CA ASP A 93 7.63 -4.08 -1.53
C ASP A 93 8.74 -4.16 -0.44
N ALA A 94 8.96 -3.07 0.30
CA ALA A 94 10.02 -3.00 1.30
C ALA A 94 9.82 -3.94 2.51
N ASP A 95 8.72 -4.66 2.55
CA ASP A 95 8.39 -5.69 3.54
C ASP A 95 8.36 -7.12 2.94
N MET A 96 8.94 -7.29 1.77
CA MET A 96 9.18 -8.59 1.14
C MET A 96 10.56 -9.11 1.52
N TYR A 97 10.61 -10.23 2.24
CA TYR A 97 11.86 -10.92 2.56
C TYR A 97 12.25 -11.89 1.44
N CYS A 98 13.51 -11.86 1.02
CA CYS A 98 14.06 -12.80 0.05
C CYS A 98 14.50 -14.09 0.74
N TYR A 99 13.74 -15.17 0.56
CA TYR A 99 14.05 -16.46 1.13
C TYR A 99 15.01 -17.28 0.27
N ARG A 100 14.86 -17.19 -1.08
CA ARG A 100 15.73 -17.78 -2.09
C ARG A 100 15.99 -16.81 -3.24
N PRO A 101 17.10 -16.96 -4.00
CA PRO A 101 17.37 -16.10 -5.14
C PRO A 101 16.22 -16.10 -6.16
N PHE A 102 15.86 -14.93 -6.66
CA PHE A 102 14.88 -14.78 -7.73
C PHE A 102 15.54 -15.08 -9.10
N ASP A 103 16.01 -16.30 -9.31
CA ASP A 103 16.71 -16.75 -10.53
C ASP A 103 15.76 -17.20 -11.65
N PHE A 104 14.61 -16.57 -11.74
CA PHE A 104 13.55 -16.90 -12.69
C PHE A 104 14.02 -16.76 -14.15
N LYS A 105 13.70 -17.73 -14.98
CA LYS A 105 14.02 -17.75 -16.42
C LYS A 105 13.04 -16.89 -17.26
N THR A 106 12.18 -16.15 -16.63
CA THR A 106 11.14 -15.32 -17.24
C THR A 106 11.16 -13.91 -16.68
N LYS A 107 10.71 -12.94 -17.48
CA LYS A 107 10.52 -11.54 -17.04
C LYS A 107 9.18 -11.30 -16.34
N TRP A 108 8.24 -12.26 -16.41
CA TRP A 108 6.99 -12.24 -15.67
C TRP A 108 7.22 -12.86 -14.29
N VAL A 109 7.31 -12.01 -13.27
CA VAL A 109 7.59 -12.42 -11.88
C VAL A 109 6.53 -11.80 -10.97
N PHE A 110 5.50 -12.56 -10.70
CA PHE A 110 4.40 -12.20 -9.80
C PHE A 110 3.67 -13.48 -9.38
N GLY A 111 2.85 -13.40 -8.34
CA GLY A 111 2.15 -14.57 -7.81
C GLY A 111 0.79 -14.24 -7.22
N TRP A 112 0.00 -15.29 -7.04
CA TRP A 112 -1.27 -15.23 -6.34
C TRP A 112 -1.04 -14.95 -4.85
N GLU A 113 -1.77 -13.99 -4.27
CA GLU A 113 -1.91 -13.84 -2.82
C GLU A 113 -2.92 -14.86 -2.27
N LYS A 114 -3.96 -15.07 -3.05
CA LYS A 114 -5.07 -15.99 -2.82
C LYS A 114 -5.80 -16.23 -4.12
N PRO A 115 -6.68 -17.25 -4.21
CA PRO A 115 -7.44 -17.50 -5.42
C PRO A 115 -8.13 -16.21 -5.94
N GLY A 116 -7.88 -15.88 -7.20
CA GLY A 116 -8.48 -14.74 -7.88
C GLY A 116 -7.85 -13.36 -7.59
N LEU A 117 -6.78 -13.28 -6.80
CA LEU A 117 -6.09 -12.03 -6.51
C LEU A 117 -4.56 -12.18 -6.59
N VAL A 118 -3.93 -11.50 -7.53
CA VAL A 118 -2.49 -11.31 -7.60
C VAL A 118 -2.10 -10.15 -6.69
N CYS A 119 -1.11 -10.36 -5.82
CA CYS A 119 -0.53 -9.27 -5.04
C CYS A 119 0.60 -8.62 -5.83
N ASN A 120 0.65 -7.29 -5.78
CA ASN A 120 1.67 -6.51 -6.46
C ASN A 120 2.91 -6.20 -5.58
N ALA A 121 3.03 -6.86 -4.42
CA ALA A 121 4.21 -6.76 -3.56
C ALA A 121 5.47 -7.37 -4.20
N VAL A 122 5.30 -8.31 -5.15
CA VAL A 122 6.34 -8.74 -6.09
C VAL A 122 5.78 -8.58 -7.49
N LEU A 123 6.44 -7.77 -8.32
CA LEU A 123 5.98 -7.53 -9.68
C LEU A 123 7.16 -7.33 -10.64
N GLY A 124 7.34 -8.29 -11.53
CA GLY A 124 8.22 -8.21 -12.70
C GLY A 124 7.39 -8.34 -13.97
N LEU A 125 7.47 -7.34 -14.84
CA LEU A 125 6.83 -7.34 -16.16
C LEU A 125 7.82 -6.84 -17.19
N PRO A 126 7.88 -7.44 -18.40
CA PRO A 126 8.70 -6.90 -19.47
C PRO A 126 8.17 -5.53 -19.92
N LYS A 127 9.04 -4.64 -20.38
CA LYS A 127 8.67 -3.30 -20.86
C LYS A 127 7.59 -3.28 -21.94
N ASN A 128 7.48 -4.36 -22.70
CA ASN A 128 6.45 -4.56 -23.74
C ASN A 128 5.24 -5.38 -23.26
N SER A 129 5.09 -5.57 -21.94
CA SER A 129 3.90 -6.21 -21.36
C SER A 129 2.64 -5.47 -21.78
N LYS A 130 1.65 -6.24 -22.25
CA LYS A 130 0.32 -5.68 -22.58
C LYS A 130 -0.40 -5.22 -21.32
N ALA A 131 -0.31 -5.99 -20.23
CA ALA A 131 -0.91 -5.61 -18.95
C ALA A 131 -0.34 -4.29 -18.44
N LEU A 132 1.00 -4.12 -18.48
CA LEU A 132 1.66 -2.88 -18.06
C LEU A 132 1.18 -1.68 -18.89
N SER A 133 1.15 -1.83 -20.21
CA SER A 133 0.69 -0.75 -21.10
C SER A 133 -0.77 -0.40 -20.84
N MET A 134 -1.64 -1.40 -20.63
CA MET A 134 -3.05 -1.18 -20.32
C MET A 134 -3.25 -0.49 -18.96
N MET A 135 -2.48 -0.83 -17.94
CA MET A 135 -2.50 -0.17 -16.64
C MET A 135 -2.06 1.29 -16.75
N MET A 136 -0.96 1.56 -17.43
CA MET A 136 -0.46 2.92 -17.62
C MET A 136 -1.48 3.79 -18.34
N ASN A 137 -2.01 3.33 -19.47
CA ASN A 137 -3.03 4.09 -20.21
C ASN A 137 -4.31 4.30 -19.41
N PHE A 138 -4.71 3.33 -18.56
CA PHE A 138 -5.90 3.48 -17.73
C PHE A 138 -5.72 4.58 -16.66
N PHE A 139 -4.55 4.63 -16.03
CA PHE A 139 -4.26 5.60 -14.98
C PHE A 139 -3.81 6.98 -15.50
N GLU A 140 -3.75 7.21 -16.82
CA GLU A 140 -3.65 8.55 -17.41
C GLU A 140 -4.92 9.38 -17.12
N ASP A 141 -6.07 8.73 -17.00
CA ASP A 141 -7.30 9.36 -16.50
C ASP A 141 -7.43 9.14 -14.99
N GLU A 142 -7.13 10.18 -14.22
CA GLU A 142 -7.18 10.14 -12.75
C GLU A 142 -8.59 9.97 -12.19
N TYR A 143 -9.63 10.11 -13.04
CA TYR A 143 -11.04 9.96 -12.69
C TYR A 143 -11.68 8.72 -13.32
N ALA A 144 -10.88 7.85 -13.91
CA ALA A 144 -11.35 6.64 -14.54
C ALA A 144 -12.10 5.72 -13.56
N ILE A 145 -13.23 5.18 -14.03
CA ILE A 145 -14.01 4.19 -13.26
C ILE A 145 -13.46 2.80 -13.52
N GLY A 146 -12.95 2.15 -12.47
CA GLY A 146 -12.30 0.85 -12.56
C GLY A 146 -13.27 -0.27 -12.96
N PRO A 147 -13.01 -1.00 -14.07
CA PRO A 147 -13.89 -2.11 -14.52
C PRO A 147 -13.86 -3.32 -13.55
N TRP A 148 -12.96 -3.34 -12.58
CA TRP A 148 -12.90 -4.35 -11.51
C TRP A 148 -13.77 -4.02 -10.30
N LEU A 149 -14.40 -2.84 -10.29
CA LEU A 149 -15.35 -2.49 -9.24
C LEU A 149 -16.66 -3.27 -9.43
N ARG A 150 -17.40 -3.45 -8.35
CA ARG A 150 -18.73 -4.06 -8.43
C ARG A 150 -19.68 -3.15 -9.24
N PRO A 151 -20.67 -3.71 -9.97
CA PRO A 151 -21.55 -2.91 -10.81
C PRO A 151 -22.22 -1.72 -10.10
N TRP A 152 -22.62 -1.91 -8.84
CA TRP A 152 -23.23 -0.83 -8.06
C TRP A 152 -22.22 0.31 -7.72
N GLN A 153 -20.93 -0.03 -7.50
CA GLN A 153 -19.88 0.96 -7.27
C GLN A 153 -19.58 1.76 -8.55
N GLN A 154 -19.52 1.07 -9.70
CA GLN A 154 -19.36 1.75 -10.99
C GLN A 154 -20.52 2.71 -11.22
N ARG A 155 -21.77 2.27 -10.97
CA ARG A 155 -22.94 3.09 -11.13
C ARG A 155 -22.96 4.33 -10.23
N GLU A 156 -22.56 4.22 -8.97
CA GLU A 156 -22.40 5.38 -8.07
C GLU A 156 -21.40 6.38 -8.62
N LEU A 157 -20.23 5.92 -9.10
CA LEU A 157 -19.20 6.79 -9.68
C LEU A 157 -19.62 7.42 -11.00
N GLU A 158 -20.41 6.72 -11.82
CA GLU A 158 -21.01 7.26 -13.04
C GLU A 158 -21.98 8.40 -12.72
N ILE A 159 -22.83 8.22 -11.71
CA ILE A 159 -23.78 9.26 -11.27
C ILE A 159 -23.03 10.50 -10.78
N GLU A 160 -21.99 10.34 -9.97
CA GLU A 160 -21.18 11.48 -9.50
C GLU A 160 -20.47 12.18 -10.67
N ARG A 161 -19.90 11.43 -11.60
CA ARG A 161 -19.27 11.99 -12.81
C ARG A 161 -20.26 12.76 -13.66
N ASP A 162 -21.44 12.18 -13.91
CA ASP A 162 -22.49 12.79 -14.75
C ASP A 162 -23.11 14.04 -14.09
N ALA A 163 -23.03 14.13 -12.74
CA ALA A 163 -23.37 15.33 -11.96
C ALA A 163 -22.25 16.39 -11.93
N GLY A 164 -21.13 16.18 -12.64
CA GLY A 164 -20.00 17.11 -12.67
C GLY A 164 -19.03 16.98 -11.49
N ASN A 165 -19.16 15.92 -10.68
CA ASN A 165 -18.35 15.64 -9.49
C ASN A 165 -17.54 14.34 -9.66
N PRO A 166 -16.66 14.21 -10.67
CA PRO A 166 -15.90 12.98 -10.88
C PRO A 166 -15.01 12.66 -9.67
N VAL A 167 -14.94 11.39 -9.30
CA VAL A 167 -14.19 10.94 -8.10
C VAL A 167 -12.79 10.53 -8.50
N HIS A 168 -11.79 11.29 -8.06
CA HIS A 168 -10.38 10.99 -8.29
C HIS A 168 -9.98 9.64 -7.69
N PHE A 169 -9.05 8.91 -8.32
CA PHE A 169 -8.67 7.56 -7.86
C PHE A 169 -8.08 7.53 -6.44
N THR A 170 -7.52 8.64 -5.92
CA THR A 170 -7.06 8.74 -4.53
C THR A 170 -8.20 8.69 -3.51
N ALA A 171 -9.42 9.01 -3.90
CA ALA A 171 -10.62 8.93 -3.07
C ALA A 171 -11.35 7.58 -3.22
N GLN A 172 -10.94 6.73 -4.15
CA GLN A 172 -11.50 5.39 -4.37
C GLN A 172 -11.20 4.44 -3.20
N ASN A 173 -11.78 3.26 -3.21
CA ASN A 173 -11.55 2.26 -2.18
C ASN A 173 -10.07 1.85 -2.10
N TRP A 174 -9.63 1.50 -0.90
CA TRP A 174 -8.27 0.98 -0.69
C TRP A 174 -7.95 -0.19 -1.62
N GLY A 175 -6.78 -0.12 -2.29
CA GLY A 175 -6.32 -1.14 -3.24
C GLY A 175 -6.86 -0.96 -4.65
N PHE A 176 -7.54 0.14 -4.95
CA PHE A 176 -8.06 0.44 -6.29
C PHE A 176 -6.96 0.42 -7.35
N THR A 177 -5.82 1.05 -7.10
CA THR A 177 -4.67 1.12 -8.00
C THR A 177 -3.72 -0.07 -7.90
N GLY A 178 -3.86 -0.89 -6.86
CA GLY A 178 -2.96 -1.99 -6.51
C GLY A 178 -3.42 -3.37 -7.00
N PRO A 179 -3.52 -4.37 -6.11
CA PRO A 179 -3.74 -5.78 -6.47
C PRO A 179 -4.95 -6.05 -7.36
N THR A 180 -6.05 -5.32 -7.17
CA THR A 180 -7.28 -5.53 -7.98
C THR A 180 -7.10 -5.07 -9.41
N ALA A 181 -6.50 -3.89 -9.64
CA ALA A 181 -6.18 -3.40 -10.97
C ALA A 181 -5.16 -4.30 -11.67
N VAL A 182 -4.08 -4.65 -10.99
CA VAL A 182 -3.04 -5.55 -11.53
C VAL A 182 -3.65 -6.88 -11.96
N THR A 183 -4.48 -7.49 -11.10
CA THR A 183 -5.16 -8.75 -11.42
C THR A 183 -6.05 -8.62 -12.66
N HIS A 184 -6.86 -7.56 -12.72
CA HIS A 184 -7.76 -7.30 -13.85
C HIS A 184 -6.99 -7.19 -15.18
N PHE A 185 -5.95 -6.37 -15.22
CA PHE A 185 -5.21 -6.16 -16.46
C PHE A 185 -4.34 -7.35 -16.86
N LEU A 186 -3.82 -8.12 -15.92
CA LEU A 186 -3.16 -9.40 -16.19
C LEU A 186 -4.14 -10.41 -16.79
N GLN A 187 -5.37 -10.48 -16.30
CA GLN A 187 -6.44 -11.31 -16.88
C GLN A 187 -6.80 -10.85 -18.29
N LYS A 188 -7.07 -9.57 -18.46
CA LYS A 188 -7.49 -8.98 -19.73
C LYS A 188 -6.43 -9.13 -20.84
N SER A 189 -5.15 -9.06 -20.49
CA SER A 189 -4.05 -9.27 -21.43
C SER A 189 -3.71 -10.74 -21.70
N GLY A 190 -4.23 -11.67 -20.90
CA GLY A 190 -3.86 -13.08 -20.90
C GLY A 190 -2.51 -13.38 -20.24
N GLU A 191 -1.84 -12.37 -19.65
CA GLU A 191 -0.55 -12.54 -18.98
C GLU A 191 -0.69 -13.18 -17.59
N ILE A 192 -1.91 -13.27 -17.04
CA ILE A 192 -2.22 -13.95 -15.77
C ILE A 192 -1.72 -15.41 -15.73
N LYS A 193 -1.57 -16.07 -16.87
CA LYS A 193 -1.02 -17.43 -16.99
C LYS A 193 0.40 -17.59 -16.44
N HIS A 194 1.12 -16.49 -16.26
CA HIS A 194 2.47 -16.47 -15.68
C HIS A 194 2.47 -16.34 -14.16
N ALA A 195 1.28 -16.17 -13.53
CA ALA A 195 1.18 -16.05 -12.08
C ALA A 195 1.67 -17.34 -11.40
N ARG A 196 2.60 -17.17 -10.46
CA ARG A 196 3.08 -18.25 -9.60
C ARG A 196 2.05 -18.58 -8.55
N LYS A 197 2.12 -19.81 -8.01
CA LYS A 197 1.30 -20.22 -6.87
C LYS A 197 1.58 -19.32 -5.65
N GLU A 198 0.63 -19.24 -4.74
CA GLU A 198 0.73 -18.47 -3.47
C GLU A 198 2.02 -18.78 -2.71
N GLN A 199 2.42 -20.05 -2.76
CA GLN A 199 3.63 -20.56 -2.12
C GLN A 199 4.92 -19.80 -2.50
N ALA A 200 4.98 -19.22 -3.70
CA ALA A 200 6.21 -18.58 -4.18
C ALA A 200 6.58 -17.31 -3.40
N PHE A 201 5.59 -16.50 -2.99
CA PHE A 201 5.83 -15.20 -2.35
C PHE A 201 4.97 -14.94 -1.12
N TYR A 202 3.88 -15.68 -0.95
CA TYR A 202 2.88 -15.50 0.11
C TYR A 202 2.59 -16.81 0.86
N PRO A 203 3.64 -17.58 1.26
CA PRO A 203 3.45 -18.88 1.91
C PRO A 203 2.67 -18.74 3.22
N VAL A 204 2.85 -17.63 3.94
CA VAL A 204 2.06 -17.28 5.12
C VAL A 204 0.97 -16.31 4.72
N ALA A 205 -0.26 -16.80 4.62
CA ALA A 205 -1.41 -15.98 4.24
C ALA A 205 -1.62 -14.80 5.23
N PHE A 206 -2.18 -13.69 4.72
CA PHE A 206 -2.45 -12.47 5.51
C PHE A 206 -3.12 -12.73 6.87
N LYS A 207 -4.12 -13.62 6.92
CA LYS A 207 -4.83 -13.97 8.17
C LYS A 207 -3.92 -14.64 9.20
N ASN A 208 -2.88 -15.33 8.75
CA ASN A 208 -1.93 -16.09 9.57
C ASN A 208 -0.60 -15.33 9.82
N ARG A 209 -0.45 -14.09 9.36
CA ARG A 209 0.79 -13.30 9.39
C ARG A 209 1.49 -13.26 10.75
N ASN A 210 0.72 -13.31 11.86
CA ASN A 210 1.29 -13.29 13.20
C ASN A 210 2.16 -14.52 13.52
N ARG A 211 2.00 -15.63 12.79
CA ARG A 211 2.85 -16.83 12.95
C ARG A 211 4.33 -16.49 12.71
N ILE A 212 4.62 -15.54 11.84
CA ILE A 212 5.99 -15.09 11.49
C ILE A 212 6.77 -14.60 12.71
N ILE A 213 6.11 -13.98 13.68
CA ILE A 213 6.70 -13.37 14.88
C ILE A 213 6.48 -14.19 16.16
N LEU A 214 5.76 -15.31 16.08
CA LEU A 214 5.50 -16.20 17.18
C LEU A 214 6.41 -17.44 17.11
N SER A 215 6.79 -17.98 18.27
CA SER A 215 7.65 -19.16 18.34
C SER A 215 6.97 -20.46 17.89
N LYS A 216 5.65 -20.48 17.89
CA LYS A 216 4.84 -21.62 17.43
C LYS A 216 3.57 -21.10 16.73
N PRO A 217 3.11 -21.75 15.65
CA PRO A 217 3.71 -22.87 14.92
C PRO A 217 5.01 -22.45 14.18
N ASN A 218 5.84 -23.41 13.79
CA ASN A 218 7.10 -23.14 13.09
C ASN A 218 6.83 -22.84 11.61
N VAL A 219 6.98 -21.59 11.22
CA VAL A 219 6.74 -21.13 9.83
C VAL A 219 7.64 -21.84 8.83
N GLU A 220 8.91 -22.03 9.16
CA GLU A 220 9.88 -22.63 8.23
C GLU A 220 9.55 -24.09 7.91
N GLN A 221 9.07 -24.84 8.90
CA GLN A 221 8.69 -26.24 8.72
C GLN A 221 7.27 -26.42 8.15
N ASP A 222 6.34 -25.56 8.56
CA ASP A 222 4.92 -25.73 8.28
C ASP A 222 4.46 -25.02 7.01
N ASP A 223 5.08 -23.87 6.67
CA ASP A 223 4.58 -22.99 5.60
C ASP A 223 5.56 -22.87 4.43
N LEU A 224 6.87 -23.06 4.62
CA LEU A 224 7.85 -22.87 3.54
C LEU A 224 8.15 -24.19 2.82
N THR A 225 8.32 -24.11 1.51
CA THR A 225 8.63 -25.25 0.66
C THR A 225 9.79 -24.94 -0.30
N GLU A 226 10.18 -25.90 -1.14
CA GLU A 226 11.15 -25.68 -2.20
C GLU A 226 10.70 -24.63 -3.24
N ASP A 227 9.39 -24.40 -3.37
CA ASP A 227 8.81 -23.41 -4.27
C ASP A 227 8.74 -21.99 -3.64
N THR A 228 9.20 -21.81 -2.39
CA THR A 228 9.18 -20.50 -1.72
C THR A 228 10.42 -19.69 -2.07
N TYR A 229 10.21 -18.52 -2.65
CA TYR A 229 11.25 -17.54 -3.00
C TYR A 229 11.22 -16.31 -2.10
N GLY A 230 10.05 -15.88 -1.68
CA GLY A 230 9.88 -14.73 -0.80
C GLY A 230 8.84 -14.96 0.28
N VAL A 231 8.91 -14.16 1.33
CA VAL A 231 7.92 -14.15 2.42
C VAL A 231 7.48 -12.71 2.67
N HIS A 232 6.22 -12.43 2.42
CA HIS A 232 5.64 -11.11 2.65
C HIS A 232 5.29 -10.92 4.12
N PHE A 233 5.78 -9.84 4.74
CA PHE A 233 5.62 -9.62 6.18
C PHE A 233 4.38 -8.81 6.56
N TRP A 234 3.65 -8.25 5.58
CA TRP A 234 2.43 -7.50 5.83
C TRP A 234 2.65 -6.33 6.81
N ALA A 235 3.73 -5.55 6.60
CA ALA A 235 4.27 -4.56 7.54
C ALA A 235 3.20 -3.60 8.08
N ARG A 236 2.28 -3.14 7.25
CA ARG A 236 1.19 -2.24 7.68
C ARG A 236 0.39 -2.79 8.88
N ARG A 237 0.29 -4.11 9.02
CA ARG A 237 -0.42 -4.79 10.11
C ARG A 237 0.52 -5.42 11.13
N MET A 238 1.72 -5.75 10.71
CA MET A 238 2.73 -6.36 11.57
C MET A 238 3.40 -5.33 12.48
N LYS A 239 3.78 -4.17 11.93
CA LYS A 239 4.48 -3.12 12.68
C LYS A 239 3.74 -2.65 13.95
N PRO A 240 2.43 -2.32 13.92
CA PRO A 240 1.71 -1.94 15.13
C PRO A 240 1.75 -3.04 16.21
N ARG A 241 1.66 -4.30 15.80
CA ARG A 241 1.74 -5.41 16.75
C ARG A 241 3.14 -5.54 17.36
N LEU A 242 4.19 -5.45 16.54
CA LEU A 242 5.57 -5.53 17.00
C LEU A 242 5.88 -4.40 17.97
N GLU A 243 5.47 -3.19 17.66
CA GLU A 243 5.68 -2.01 18.51
C GLU A 243 4.84 -2.09 19.81
N GLU A 244 3.52 -2.29 19.70
CA GLU A 244 2.59 -2.18 20.83
C GLU A 244 2.62 -3.39 21.78
N LYS A 245 2.94 -4.60 21.27
CA LYS A 245 2.79 -5.86 22.03
C LYS A 245 4.04 -6.68 22.21
N GLU A 246 5.03 -6.46 21.38
CA GLU A 246 6.25 -7.28 21.35
C GLU A 246 7.52 -6.42 21.60
N ASN A 247 7.37 -5.17 22.05
CA ASN A 247 8.47 -4.23 22.34
C ASN A 247 9.49 -4.13 21.19
N ASN A 248 9.03 -4.07 19.94
CA ASN A 248 9.85 -4.10 18.73
C ASN A 248 10.62 -5.40 18.46
N TRP A 249 10.50 -6.41 19.30
CA TRP A 249 11.23 -7.66 19.14
C TRP A 249 10.30 -8.82 18.77
N PRO A 250 10.54 -9.54 17.67
CA PRO A 250 9.88 -10.83 17.42
C PRO A 250 10.25 -11.81 18.55
N ARG A 251 9.34 -12.70 18.88
CA ARG A 251 9.55 -13.65 19.98
C ARG A 251 10.75 -14.56 19.73
N VAL A 252 11.47 -14.88 20.77
CA VAL A 252 12.58 -15.84 20.73
C VAL A 252 12.07 -17.17 20.15
N GLY A 253 12.82 -17.72 19.20
CA GLY A 253 12.47 -18.96 18.49
C GLY A 253 11.40 -18.77 17.41
N SER A 254 10.98 -17.52 17.07
CA SER A 254 10.15 -17.25 15.92
C SER A 254 10.97 -17.22 14.63
N PHE A 255 10.32 -17.45 13.49
CA PHE A 255 10.94 -17.36 12.18
C PHE A 255 11.63 -16.00 11.97
N MET A 256 10.93 -14.90 12.22
CA MET A 256 11.49 -13.55 12.05
C MET A 256 12.67 -13.27 12.98
N ARG A 257 12.69 -13.83 14.22
CA ARG A 257 13.82 -13.70 15.12
C ARG A 257 15.08 -14.36 14.54
N GLY A 258 14.96 -15.57 14.00
CA GLY A 258 16.06 -16.26 13.34
C GLY A 258 16.60 -15.51 12.12
N LEU A 259 15.72 -14.80 11.38
CA LEU A 259 16.13 -13.97 10.25
C LEU A 259 16.93 -12.74 10.69
N LEU A 260 16.54 -12.07 11.79
CA LEU A 260 17.29 -10.95 12.36
C LEU A 260 18.73 -11.40 12.72
N GLU A 261 18.85 -12.54 13.40
CA GLU A 261 20.13 -13.14 13.77
C GLU A 261 20.97 -13.48 12.52
N LYS A 262 20.35 -14.07 11.51
CA LYS A 262 21.00 -14.45 10.23
C LYS A 262 21.60 -13.24 9.52
N HIS A 263 20.92 -12.11 9.52
CA HIS A 263 21.32 -10.90 8.79
C HIS A 263 22.02 -9.85 9.64
N GLY A 264 22.22 -10.13 10.95
CA GLY A 264 22.88 -9.22 11.87
C GLY A 264 22.09 -7.91 12.08
N ILE A 265 20.75 -7.97 12.02
CA ILE A 265 19.88 -6.81 12.25
C ILE A 265 19.46 -6.77 13.72
N ASN A 266 19.75 -5.66 14.37
CA ASN A 266 19.33 -5.39 15.75
C ASN A 266 18.13 -4.42 15.75
N PRO A 267 16.95 -4.83 16.22
CA PRO A 267 15.76 -3.97 16.28
C PRO A 267 15.95 -2.69 17.10
N ASP A 268 16.85 -2.68 18.08
CA ASP A 268 17.09 -1.51 18.93
C ASP A 268 17.83 -0.39 18.21
N ASP A 269 18.55 -0.70 17.11
CA ASP A 269 19.31 0.29 16.33
C ASP A 269 18.37 1.11 15.39
N ALA A 270 17.25 0.51 14.96
CA ALA A 270 16.27 1.13 14.09
C ALA A 270 14.85 0.68 14.45
N PRO A 271 14.34 1.02 15.64
CA PRO A 271 13.05 0.53 16.10
C PRO A 271 11.91 0.97 15.18
N ILE A 272 10.89 0.14 15.08
CA ILE A 272 9.62 0.54 14.46
C ILE A 272 9.09 1.73 15.26
N PRO A 273 8.90 2.89 14.63
CA PRO A 273 8.42 4.06 15.35
C PRO A 273 7.05 3.76 15.96
N ALA A 274 6.86 4.22 17.19
CA ALA A 274 5.57 4.21 17.83
C ALA A 274 4.56 4.83 16.84
N ARG A 275 3.45 4.15 16.67
CA ARG A 275 2.39 4.68 15.80
C ARG A 275 2.05 6.05 16.34
N LYS A 276 2.52 7.10 15.67
CA LYS A 276 2.00 8.44 15.93
C LYS A 276 0.49 8.24 15.85
N LYS A 277 -0.21 8.37 16.98
CA LYS A 277 -1.65 8.62 16.96
C LYS A 277 -1.73 9.73 15.95
N THR A 278 -2.16 9.41 14.75
CA THR A 278 -2.01 10.20 13.51
C THR A 278 -2.16 11.62 13.93
N ASP A 279 -1.15 12.48 13.67
CA ASP A 279 -1.22 13.85 14.13
C ASP A 279 -2.60 14.32 13.76
N GLU A 280 -3.43 14.50 14.78
CA GLU A 280 -4.86 14.70 14.63
C GLU A 280 -5.13 15.90 13.72
N ALA A 281 -4.16 16.81 13.60
CA ALA A 281 -4.19 17.95 12.72
C ALA A 281 -4.09 17.63 11.22
N LEU A 282 -3.39 16.57 10.79
CA LEU A 282 -3.21 16.25 9.37
C LEU A 282 -4.34 15.40 8.78
N LEU A 283 -5.02 14.60 9.62
CA LEU A 283 -6.26 13.89 9.22
C LEU A 283 -7.52 14.74 9.45
N LYS A 284 -7.41 15.87 10.13
CA LYS A 284 -8.53 16.73 10.52
C LYS A 284 -8.61 18.01 9.69
N GLY A 285 -8.13 17.97 8.43
CA GLY A 285 -8.36 19.07 7.49
C GLY A 285 -9.88 19.40 7.39
N PRO A 286 -10.24 20.65 7.06
CA PRO A 286 -11.66 21.07 6.99
C PRO A 286 -12.51 20.13 6.13
N GLU A 287 -11.96 19.64 5.04
CA GLU A 287 -12.64 18.72 4.12
C GLU A 287 -12.90 17.34 4.74
N PHE A 288 -11.92 16.78 5.47
CA PHE A 288 -12.12 15.53 6.20
C PHE A 288 -13.20 15.67 7.27
N CYS A 289 -13.16 16.77 8.05
CA CYS A 289 -14.17 17.06 9.08
C CYS A 289 -15.57 17.21 8.47
N ALA A 290 -15.69 17.89 7.33
CA ALA A 290 -16.95 18.04 6.62
C ALA A 290 -17.51 16.70 6.14
N ASN A 291 -16.68 15.89 5.48
CA ASN A 291 -17.08 14.55 5.01
C ASN A 291 -17.47 13.62 6.18
N LEU A 292 -16.72 13.66 7.27
CA LEU A 292 -17.02 12.90 8.48
C LEU A 292 -18.37 13.32 9.09
N ALA A 293 -18.63 14.64 9.15
CA ALA A 293 -19.88 15.19 9.64
C ALA A 293 -21.07 14.79 8.75
N ILE A 294 -20.92 14.87 7.44
CA ILE A 294 -21.96 14.45 6.47
C ILE A 294 -22.26 12.95 6.63
N GLU A 295 -21.24 12.10 6.76
CA GLU A 295 -21.46 10.66 6.98
C GLU A 295 -22.16 10.39 8.30
N GLY A 296 -21.80 11.13 9.36
CA GLY A 296 -22.48 11.07 10.66
C GLY A 296 -23.96 11.46 10.57
N LEU A 297 -24.28 12.52 9.84
CA LEU A 297 -25.67 12.95 9.62
C LEU A 297 -26.50 11.95 8.80
N ARG A 298 -25.86 11.24 7.84
CA ARG A 298 -26.53 10.20 7.05
C ARG A 298 -26.94 8.99 7.88
N ALA A 299 -26.42 8.82 9.10
CA ALA A 299 -26.74 7.79 10.10
C ALA A 299 -26.77 6.34 9.57
N LYS A 300 -26.10 6.06 8.44
CA LYS A 300 -26.06 4.70 7.85
C LYS A 300 -25.20 3.72 8.65
N ILE A 301 -24.30 4.23 9.49
CA ILE A 301 -23.44 3.45 10.39
C ILE A 301 -23.37 4.17 11.75
N SER A 302 -23.20 3.41 12.84
CA SER A 302 -23.07 4.00 14.17
C SER A 302 -21.78 4.83 14.32
N VAL A 303 -21.82 5.84 15.20
CA VAL A 303 -20.63 6.65 15.55
C VAL A 303 -19.47 5.77 15.99
N SER A 304 -19.72 4.72 16.75
CA SER A 304 -18.72 3.72 17.16
C SER A 304 -18.10 2.96 15.97
N SER A 305 -18.90 2.67 14.95
CA SER A 305 -18.39 2.07 13.70
C SER A 305 -17.58 3.06 12.87
N MET A 306 -18.00 4.34 12.86
CA MET A 306 -17.23 5.42 12.22
C MET A 306 -15.90 5.66 12.94
N SER A 307 -15.89 5.68 14.27
CA SER A 307 -14.68 5.80 15.09
C SER A 307 -13.64 4.72 14.71
N ARG A 308 -14.08 3.47 14.61
CA ARG A 308 -13.21 2.36 14.17
C ARG A 308 -12.79 2.48 12.70
N LYS A 309 -13.68 2.94 11.82
CA LYS A 309 -13.43 3.09 10.38
C LYS A 309 -12.41 4.18 10.09
N TYR A 310 -12.55 5.33 10.75
CA TYR A 310 -11.74 6.52 10.51
C TYR A 310 -10.57 6.70 11.48
N LEU A 311 -10.48 5.85 12.52
CA LEU A 311 -9.45 5.90 13.57
C LEU A 311 -9.45 7.25 14.31
N VAL A 312 -10.62 7.82 14.54
CA VAL A 312 -10.88 9.02 15.35
C VAL A 312 -11.79 8.66 16.52
N ASP A 313 -11.74 9.42 17.61
CA ASP A 313 -12.64 9.18 18.73
C ASP A 313 -14.09 9.59 18.41
N GLU A 314 -15.04 9.03 19.15
CA GLU A 314 -16.45 9.29 18.93
C GLU A 314 -16.83 10.75 19.24
N GLN A 315 -16.14 11.37 20.21
CA GLN A 315 -16.35 12.76 20.55
C GLN A 315 -15.99 13.67 19.37
N PHE A 316 -14.86 13.42 18.71
CA PHE A 316 -14.44 14.20 17.54
C PHE A 316 -15.46 14.12 16.39
N ILE A 317 -16.04 12.93 16.15
CA ILE A 317 -17.09 12.77 15.13
C ILE A 317 -18.30 13.64 15.49
N ASN A 318 -18.74 13.58 16.74
CA ASN A 318 -19.87 14.38 17.22
C ASN A 318 -19.59 15.89 17.14
N GLU A 319 -18.35 16.31 17.42
CA GLU A 319 -17.92 17.71 17.28
C GLU A 319 -17.96 18.18 15.81
N CYS A 320 -17.51 17.35 14.87
CA CYS A 320 -17.61 17.66 13.45
C CYS A 320 -19.07 17.80 12.99
N VAL A 321 -19.94 16.88 13.41
CA VAL A 321 -21.38 16.93 13.13
C VAL A 321 -22.01 18.21 13.70
N ALA A 322 -21.74 18.52 14.96
CA ALA A 322 -22.27 19.72 15.62
C ALA A 322 -21.80 20.99 14.90
N LYS A 323 -20.52 21.10 14.52
CA LYS A 323 -20.00 22.24 13.77
C LYS A 323 -20.70 22.42 12.42
N LEU A 324 -20.90 21.33 11.66
CA LEU A 324 -21.59 21.41 10.37
C LEU A 324 -23.04 21.84 10.54
N VAL A 325 -23.78 21.28 11.51
CA VAL A 325 -25.17 21.63 11.79
C VAL A 325 -25.29 23.09 12.20
N ASN A 326 -24.40 23.58 13.08
CA ASN A 326 -24.41 24.96 13.55
C ASN A 326 -24.04 25.97 12.47
N ALA A 327 -23.17 25.59 11.51
CA ALA A 327 -22.76 26.45 10.38
C ALA A 327 -23.76 26.42 9.21
N ALA A 328 -24.64 25.42 9.13
CA ALA A 328 -25.56 25.25 8.02
C ALA A 328 -26.47 26.48 7.77
N PRO A 329 -27.07 27.17 8.76
CA PRO A 329 -27.85 28.37 8.50
C PRO A 329 -27.07 29.47 7.79
N ASP A 330 -25.80 29.67 8.15
CA ASP A 330 -24.94 30.68 7.53
C ASP A 330 -24.55 30.32 6.10
N ILE A 331 -24.30 29.03 5.84
CA ILE A 331 -23.99 28.52 4.50
C ILE A 331 -25.17 28.75 3.53
N PHE A 332 -26.39 28.59 4.02
CA PHE A 332 -27.61 28.71 3.20
C PHE A 332 -28.22 30.12 3.18
N ARG A 333 -27.68 31.08 3.94
CA ARG A 333 -28.20 32.45 4.01
C ARG A 333 -28.26 33.13 2.63
N ASN A 334 -27.18 32.97 1.82
CA ASN A 334 -27.12 33.55 0.47
C ASN A 334 -27.95 32.78 -0.56
N VAL A 335 -28.34 31.53 -0.28
CA VAL A 335 -29.24 30.76 -1.17
C VAL A 335 -30.67 31.21 -0.98
N ALA A 336 -31.08 31.58 0.24
CA ALA A 336 -32.41 32.10 0.55
C ALA A 336 -32.64 33.50 -0.06
N THR A 337 -31.65 34.41 0.00
CA THR A 337 -31.74 35.74 -0.62
C THR A 337 -31.88 35.71 -2.15
N ASN A 338 -31.25 34.73 -2.82
CA ASN A 338 -31.37 34.54 -4.26
C ASN A 338 -32.75 33.97 -4.72
N LEU A 339 -33.58 33.50 -3.78
CA LEU A 339 -34.93 33.03 -4.08
C LEU A 339 -35.97 34.17 -3.94
N GLU A 340 -35.72 35.16 -3.07
CA GLU A 340 -36.57 36.35 -2.92
C GLU A 340 -36.44 37.26 -4.14
N ASP A 341 -35.23 37.41 -4.73
CA ASP A 341 -35.01 38.24 -5.94
C ASP A 341 -35.53 37.61 -7.25
N LYS A 342 -36.13 36.44 -7.21
CA LYS A 342 -36.73 35.77 -8.37
C LYS A 342 -38.26 35.72 -8.37
N CYS A 343 -38.87 36.32 -7.37
CA CYS A 343 -40.32 36.35 -7.19
C CYS A 343 -40.94 37.74 -7.35
N ASP A 344 -40.15 38.74 -7.84
CA ASP A 344 -40.66 40.06 -8.30
C ASP A 344 -40.68 40.16 -9.82
#